data_429b9e78516504353f5d9e4cf269f0b3
#
_entry.id   429b9e78516504353f5d9e4cf269f0b3
#
_cell.length_a   1.000
_cell.length_b   1.000
_cell.length_c   1.000
_cell.angle_alpha   90.00
_cell.angle_beta   90.00
_cell.angle_gamma   90.00
#
_symmetry.space_group_name_H-M   'P 1'
#
loop_
_entity.id
_entity.type
_entity.pdbx_description
1 polymer ?
#
loop_
_entity_poly.entity_id
_entity_poly.type
_entity_poly.pdbx_seq_one_letter_code
_entity_poly.pdbx_strand_id
1 'polypeptide(L)'
;MDIDRRKFISTTITIIGGIPLASLIHAKDDFEPVCFGMFTDSHYADREPLHSRHYRESLDKLSECVDLMNELKVDFLIELGDFKDQGDPPDEKETLRFLDTIEKGFCRFKGPHYHVLGNHDHDSITKGQFLNGISNSGFDRALPYYSFDTASFHFVVLDANYRPDGKAYGCGNFDWTSAFVPGRQLRWLEKDLAGTVKPTVVFIHQRLDINQENRIYGPVNAAEVRKVLEDSGKVIIVFQGHEHAGASGRINNIPYYTLRGVIEGSGPESNSYATVSIDRDLNINIKGYHRAVSDYLPPVSVPG
;
A
#
# COMPACT_ATOMS: atom_id res chain seq x y z
N MET A 1 -44.24 4.09 -19.92
CA MET A 1 -44.36 5.57 -19.82
C MET A 1 -42.94 6.11 -19.63
N ASP A 2 -42.31 6.35 -20.78
CA ASP A 2 -40.93 6.87 -20.81
C ASP A 2 -40.95 8.35 -20.49
N ILE A 3 -40.04 8.75 -19.59
CA ILE A 3 -39.77 10.16 -19.30
C ILE A 3 -38.35 10.47 -19.77
N ASP A 4 -38.30 11.06 -20.99
CA ASP A 4 -37.11 11.67 -21.59
C ASP A 4 -36.65 12.88 -20.76
N ARG A 5 -35.40 12.83 -20.27
CA ARG A 5 -34.76 13.93 -19.52
C ARG A 5 -33.60 14.54 -20.32
N ARG A 6 -33.90 15.14 -21.45
CA ARG A 6 -33.01 16.10 -22.10
C ARG A 6 -33.50 17.54 -21.80
N LYS A 7 -32.96 18.17 -20.77
CA LYS A 7 -33.07 19.62 -20.62
C LYS A 7 -31.84 20.30 -21.20
N PHE A 8 -32.05 21.01 -22.28
CA PHE A 8 -31.12 21.99 -22.82
C PHE A 8 -30.92 23.11 -21.81
N ILE A 9 -29.69 23.35 -21.37
CA ILE A 9 -29.27 24.56 -20.68
C ILE A 9 -28.54 25.44 -21.70
N SER A 10 -29.14 26.54 -22.11
CA SER A 10 -28.52 27.60 -22.89
C SER A 10 -27.62 28.42 -21.97
N THR A 11 -26.30 28.35 -22.15
CA THR A 11 -25.36 29.15 -21.38
C THR A 11 -24.86 30.33 -22.20
N THR A 12 -25.20 31.53 -21.76
CA THR A 12 -24.68 32.80 -22.30
C THR A 12 -23.26 32.99 -21.77
N ILE A 13 -22.27 32.99 -22.65
CA ILE A 13 -20.85 33.16 -22.29
C ILE A 13 -20.54 34.66 -22.23
N THR A 14 -20.20 35.18 -21.05
CA THR A 14 -19.62 36.52 -20.87
C THR A 14 -18.10 36.35 -20.75
N ILE A 15 -17.36 36.83 -21.78
CA ILE A 15 -15.90 36.79 -21.78
C ILE A 15 -15.37 38.03 -21.03
N ILE A 16 -14.83 37.84 -19.85
CA ILE A 16 -13.94 38.81 -19.19
C ILE A 16 -12.58 38.12 -19.02
N GLY A 17 -11.54 38.73 -19.61
CA GLY A 17 -10.19 38.22 -19.81
C GLY A 17 -9.63 37.31 -18.74
N GLY A 18 -9.42 36.05 -19.08
CA GLY A 18 -8.93 34.97 -18.20
C GLY A 18 -9.61 33.67 -18.52
N ILE A 19 -8.98 32.58 -18.31
CA ILE A 19 -9.38 31.17 -18.53
C ILE A 19 -10.90 30.96 -18.40
N PRO A 20 -11.58 30.34 -19.36
CA PRO A 20 -13.03 30.18 -19.33
C PRO A 20 -13.47 29.37 -18.10
N LEU A 21 -14.38 29.94 -17.30
CA LEU A 21 -14.96 29.35 -16.10
C LEU A 21 -15.57 27.93 -16.35
N ALA A 22 -15.90 27.65 -17.59
CA ALA A 22 -16.38 26.34 -18.03
C ALA A 22 -15.36 25.20 -17.88
N SER A 23 -14.03 25.49 -17.96
CA SER A 23 -12.99 24.48 -17.80
C SER A 23 -12.78 24.08 -16.34
N LEU A 24 -13.07 24.96 -15.39
CA LEU A 24 -13.01 24.69 -13.96
C LEU A 24 -14.24 23.89 -13.46
N ILE A 25 -15.39 24.05 -14.12
CA ILE A 25 -16.62 23.30 -13.76
C ILE A 25 -16.56 21.86 -14.28
N HIS A 26 -15.98 21.61 -15.47
CA HIS A 26 -15.82 20.26 -16.00
C HIS A 26 -14.80 19.41 -15.21
N ALA A 27 -13.74 20.02 -14.68
CA ALA A 27 -12.72 19.32 -13.91
C ALA A 27 -13.25 18.76 -12.57
N LYS A 28 -14.37 19.27 -12.04
CA LYS A 28 -15.01 18.75 -10.81
C LYS A 28 -15.97 17.59 -11.07
N ASP A 29 -16.54 17.48 -12.26
CA ASP A 29 -17.54 16.44 -12.58
C ASP A 29 -16.89 15.10 -12.93
N ASP A 30 -15.61 15.08 -13.34
CA ASP A 30 -14.88 13.88 -13.76
C ASP A 30 -14.02 13.24 -12.65
N PHE A 31 -14.03 13.79 -11.42
CA PHE A 31 -13.27 13.23 -10.32
C PHE A 31 -13.98 12.01 -9.73
N GLU A 32 -13.35 10.85 -9.82
CA GLU A 32 -13.87 9.58 -9.32
C GLU A 32 -13.26 9.26 -7.96
N PRO A 33 -14.08 9.08 -6.90
CA PRO A 33 -13.62 8.52 -5.63
C PRO A 33 -12.98 7.15 -5.82
N VAL A 34 -12.16 6.72 -4.86
CA VAL A 34 -11.57 5.38 -4.88
C VAL A 34 -11.87 4.65 -3.56
N CYS A 35 -12.09 3.34 -3.65
CA CYS A 35 -12.22 2.45 -2.50
C CYS A 35 -11.35 1.22 -2.70
N PHE A 36 -10.40 0.96 -1.82
CA PHE A 36 -9.53 -0.21 -1.92
C PHE A 36 -9.41 -0.96 -0.59
N GLY A 37 -9.04 -2.24 -0.69
CA GLY A 37 -8.73 -3.08 0.45
C GLY A 37 -7.23 -3.14 0.71
N MET A 38 -6.83 -3.32 1.97
CA MET A 38 -5.45 -3.56 2.35
C MET A 38 -5.30 -4.52 3.53
N PHE A 39 -4.23 -5.32 3.53
CA PHE A 39 -3.76 -6.11 4.65
C PHE A 39 -2.23 -6.16 4.65
N THR A 40 -1.59 -6.68 5.70
CA THR A 40 -0.14 -6.67 5.87
C THR A 40 0.33 -7.75 6.83
N ASP A 41 1.60 -8.12 6.75
CA ASP A 41 2.29 -8.96 7.74
C ASP A 41 1.51 -10.27 8.00
N SER A 42 1.17 -10.98 6.91
CA SER A 42 0.55 -12.30 7.00
C SER A 42 1.56 -13.40 7.35
N HIS A 43 2.83 -13.25 6.96
CA HIS A 43 3.92 -14.17 7.30
C HIS A 43 3.54 -15.64 7.12
N TYR A 44 2.79 -15.97 6.06
CA TYR A 44 2.34 -17.33 5.88
C TYR A 44 3.50 -18.33 5.75
N ALA A 45 3.46 -19.35 6.56
CA ALA A 45 4.34 -20.51 6.51
C ALA A 45 3.63 -21.71 7.12
N ASP A 46 3.95 -22.93 6.66
CA ASP A 46 3.45 -24.16 7.28
C ASP A 46 4.37 -24.54 8.45
N ARG A 47 4.28 -23.81 9.53
CA ARG A 47 5.05 -24.03 10.75
C ARG A 47 4.23 -23.80 12.01
N GLU A 48 4.72 -24.32 13.16
CA GLU A 48 4.09 -24.13 14.45
C GLU A 48 4.09 -22.67 14.89
N PRO A 49 3.09 -22.25 15.67
CA PRO A 49 3.05 -20.91 16.24
C PRO A 49 4.31 -20.60 17.05
N LEU A 50 4.76 -19.34 16.98
CA LEU A 50 5.86 -18.83 17.78
C LEU A 50 5.39 -17.55 18.50
N HIS A 51 5.31 -17.59 19.82
CA HIS A 51 4.73 -16.52 20.63
C HIS A 51 3.29 -16.20 20.19
N SER A 52 3.06 -14.94 19.77
CA SER A 52 1.76 -14.48 19.26
C SER A 52 1.57 -14.71 17.75
N ARG A 53 2.57 -15.25 17.04
CA ARG A 53 2.54 -15.45 15.59
C ARG A 53 1.94 -16.81 15.23
N HIS A 54 0.87 -16.78 14.46
CA HIS A 54 0.10 -17.95 14.03
C HIS A 54 0.16 -18.14 12.51
N TYR A 55 1.28 -18.63 12.01
CA TYR A 55 1.68 -18.67 10.60
C TYR A 55 0.65 -19.34 9.67
N ARG A 56 0.15 -20.53 10.01
CA ARG A 56 -0.82 -21.28 9.19
C ARG A 56 -2.17 -20.59 9.10
N GLU A 57 -2.60 -19.95 10.19
CA GLU A 57 -3.91 -19.30 10.27
C GLU A 57 -3.99 -18.06 9.37
N SER A 58 -2.86 -17.51 8.93
CA SER A 58 -2.82 -16.38 8.01
C SER A 58 -3.52 -16.66 6.69
N LEU A 59 -3.57 -17.93 6.25
CA LEU A 59 -4.27 -18.31 5.03
C LEU A 59 -5.80 -18.19 5.16
N ASP A 60 -6.36 -18.61 6.30
CA ASP A 60 -7.79 -18.46 6.59
C ASP A 60 -8.16 -16.99 6.78
N LYS A 61 -7.32 -16.23 7.48
CA LYS A 61 -7.45 -14.79 7.68
C LYS A 61 -7.42 -14.02 6.36
N LEU A 62 -6.50 -14.38 5.45
CA LEU A 62 -6.46 -13.84 4.09
C LEU A 62 -7.73 -14.20 3.31
N SER A 63 -8.20 -15.45 3.42
CA SER A 63 -9.43 -15.88 2.74
C SER A 63 -10.63 -15.02 3.13
N GLU A 64 -10.82 -14.77 4.41
CA GLU A 64 -11.86 -13.89 4.93
C GLU A 64 -11.75 -12.46 4.34
N CYS A 65 -10.53 -11.88 4.37
CA CYS A 65 -10.27 -10.56 3.79
C CYS A 65 -10.66 -10.52 2.30
N VAL A 66 -10.16 -11.47 1.50
CA VAL A 66 -10.43 -11.55 0.06
C VAL A 66 -11.93 -11.71 -0.24
N ASP A 67 -12.63 -12.55 0.52
CA ASP A 67 -14.05 -12.78 0.34
C ASP A 67 -14.86 -11.50 0.62
N LEU A 68 -14.52 -10.76 1.69
CA LEU A 68 -15.15 -9.48 1.99
C LEU A 68 -14.83 -8.41 0.92
N MET A 69 -13.58 -8.31 0.45
CA MET A 69 -13.21 -7.35 -0.59
C MET A 69 -13.93 -7.64 -1.92
N ASN A 70 -14.15 -8.91 -2.24
CA ASN A 70 -14.98 -9.32 -3.39
C ASN A 70 -16.46 -8.95 -3.21
N GLU A 71 -17.02 -9.08 -1.99
CA GLU A 71 -18.39 -8.69 -1.67
C GLU A 71 -18.57 -7.17 -1.79
N LEU A 72 -17.64 -6.40 -1.22
CA LEU A 72 -17.64 -4.94 -1.24
C LEU A 72 -17.32 -4.37 -2.63
N LYS A 73 -16.74 -5.17 -3.54
CA LYS A 73 -16.32 -4.78 -4.89
C LYS A 73 -15.39 -3.57 -4.87
N VAL A 74 -14.39 -3.63 -4.00
CA VAL A 74 -13.36 -2.59 -3.94
C VAL A 74 -12.61 -2.48 -5.26
N ASP A 75 -12.11 -1.29 -5.59
CA ASP A 75 -11.44 -1.02 -6.88
C ASP A 75 -10.16 -1.83 -7.04
N PHE A 76 -9.44 -2.09 -5.95
CA PHE A 76 -8.29 -2.98 -5.89
C PHE A 76 -8.02 -3.49 -4.48
N LEU A 77 -7.20 -4.53 -4.38
CA LEU A 77 -6.67 -5.06 -3.12
C LEU A 77 -5.14 -4.96 -3.13
N ILE A 78 -4.54 -4.47 -2.04
CA ILE A 78 -3.09 -4.38 -1.89
C ILE A 78 -2.62 -5.04 -0.58
N GLU A 79 -1.57 -5.83 -0.67
CA GLU A 79 -0.85 -6.32 0.48
C GLU A 79 0.40 -5.46 0.72
N LEU A 80 0.71 -5.17 2.00
CA LEU A 80 1.72 -4.17 2.36
C LEU A 80 3.06 -4.78 2.83
N GLY A 81 3.35 -6.03 2.42
CA GLY A 81 4.62 -6.71 2.69
C GLY A 81 4.58 -7.70 3.84
N ASP A 82 5.66 -8.48 3.95
CA ASP A 82 5.77 -9.64 4.83
C ASP A 82 4.64 -10.64 4.58
N PHE A 83 4.46 -10.95 3.29
CA PHE A 83 3.40 -11.79 2.78
C PHE A 83 3.57 -13.26 3.18
N LYS A 84 4.81 -13.76 3.11
CA LYS A 84 5.17 -15.10 3.55
C LYS A 84 6.33 -15.08 4.56
N ASP A 85 6.57 -16.20 5.24
CA ASP A 85 7.74 -16.44 6.09
C ASP A 85 8.46 -17.71 5.61
N GLN A 86 9.61 -18.02 6.19
CA GLN A 86 10.35 -19.25 5.95
C GLN A 86 9.91 -20.38 6.91
N GLY A 87 10.24 -21.61 6.55
CA GLY A 87 10.09 -22.78 7.43
C GLY A 87 11.08 -22.76 8.61
N ASP A 88 10.96 -23.75 9.46
CA ASP A 88 11.88 -24.00 10.57
C ASP A 88 12.30 -25.48 10.56
N PRO A 89 13.54 -25.80 10.12
CA PRO A 89 14.61 -24.88 9.63
C PRO A 89 14.28 -24.22 8.29
N PRO A 90 14.95 -23.09 7.93
CA PRO A 90 14.78 -22.44 6.65
C PRO A 90 15.12 -23.35 5.46
N ASP A 91 14.22 -23.42 4.47
CA ASP A 91 14.40 -24.16 3.22
C ASP A 91 13.83 -23.37 2.04
N GLU A 92 14.64 -23.13 1.00
CA GLU A 92 14.26 -22.33 -0.16
C GLU A 92 13.06 -22.94 -0.91
N LYS A 93 13.08 -24.25 -1.17
CA LYS A 93 12.03 -24.92 -1.94
C LYS A 93 10.71 -24.92 -1.18
N GLU A 94 10.76 -25.09 0.12
CA GLU A 94 9.58 -25.05 0.98
C GLU A 94 9.02 -23.62 1.04
N THR A 95 9.87 -22.61 1.21
CA THR A 95 9.47 -21.19 1.21
C THR A 95 8.80 -20.79 -0.10
N LEU A 96 9.31 -21.26 -1.26
CA LEU A 96 8.65 -21.03 -2.54
C LEU A 96 7.27 -21.70 -2.63
N ARG A 97 7.05 -22.84 -1.96
CA ARG A 97 5.70 -23.46 -1.86
C ARG A 97 4.77 -22.63 -0.99
N PHE A 98 5.27 -22.03 0.11
CA PHE A 98 4.48 -21.13 0.94
C PHE A 98 4.03 -19.91 0.14
N LEU A 99 4.96 -19.29 -0.60
CA LEU A 99 4.64 -18.18 -1.48
C LEU A 99 3.56 -18.57 -2.51
N ASP A 100 3.72 -19.67 -3.23
CA ASP A 100 2.73 -20.16 -4.21
C ASP A 100 1.36 -20.41 -3.57
N THR A 101 1.35 -20.90 -2.33
CA THR A 101 0.10 -21.20 -1.62
C THR A 101 -0.66 -19.92 -1.24
N ILE A 102 0.03 -18.96 -0.64
CA ILE A 102 -0.63 -17.72 -0.21
C ILE A 102 -0.98 -16.83 -1.41
N GLU A 103 -0.15 -16.79 -2.45
CA GLU A 103 -0.44 -16.07 -3.70
C GLU A 103 -1.71 -16.59 -4.38
N LYS A 104 -1.92 -17.90 -4.43
CA LYS A 104 -3.17 -18.49 -4.91
C LYS A 104 -4.38 -18.05 -4.09
N GLY A 105 -4.21 -17.90 -2.77
CA GLY A 105 -5.25 -17.35 -1.89
C GLY A 105 -5.57 -15.90 -2.22
N PHE A 106 -4.55 -15.09 -2.43
CA PHE A 106 -4.67 -13.66 -2.76
C PHE A 106 -5.29 -13.43 -4.14
N CYS A 107 -4.87 -14.21 -5.13
CA CYS A 107 -5.42 -14.17 -6.49
C CYS A 107 -6.89 -14.63 -6.60
N ARG A 108 -7.56 -15.05 -5.53
CA ARG A 108 -9.02 -15.23 -5.49
C ARG A 108 -9.77 -13.90 -5.50
N PHE A 109 -9.10 -12.80 -5.21
CA PHE A 109 -9.67 -11.47 -5.43
C PHE A 109 -9.92 -11.25 -6.92
N LYS A 110 -11.13 -10.76 -7.26
CA LYS A 110 -11.59 -10.67 -8.68
C LYS A 110 -11.22 -9.37 -9.36
N GLY A 111 -10.76 -8.39 -8.59
CA GLY A 111 -10.31 -7.09 -9.08
C GLY A 111 -8.79 -7.01 -9.25
N PRO A 112 -8.28 -5.84 -9.62
CA PRO A 112 -6.86 -5.55 -9.63
C PRO A 112 -6.22 -5.76 -8.25
N HIS A 113 -5.03 -6.37 -8.21
CA HIS A 113 -4.30 -6.61 -6.97
C HIS A 113 -2.82 -6.27 -7.10
N TYR A 114 -2.21 -5.89 -5.97
CA TYR A 114 -0.87 -5.33 -5.92
C TYR A 114 -0.12 -5.81 -4.68
N HIS A 115 1.21 -5.88 -4.77
CA HIS A 115 2.11 -6.26 -3.69
C HIS A 115 3.12 -5.16 -3.36
N VAL A 116 3.32 -4.93 -2.07
CA VAL A 116 4.48 -4.23 -1.51
C VAL A 116 5.45 -5.29 -0.98
N LEU A 117 6.75 -5.09 -1.10
CA LEU A 117 7.74 -6.03 -0.60
C LEU A 117 8.07 -5.76 0.86
N GLY A 118 7.93 -6.77 1.74
CA GLY A 118 8.40 -6.77 3.11
C GLY A 118 9.77 -7.44 3.27
N ASN A 119 10.37 -7.36 4.44
CA ASN A 119 11.71 -7.92 4.67
C ASN A 119 11.71 -9.44 4.77
N HIS A 120 10.65 -10.04 5.34
CA HIS A 120 10.51 -11.50 5.39
C HIS A 120 10.24 -12.13 4.02
N ASP A 121 9.82 -11.36 3.02
CA ASP A 121 9.66 -11.86 1.65
C ASP A 121 10.99 -12.28 1.01
N HIS A 122 12.10 -11.94 1.67
CA HIS A 122 13.47 -12.21 1.23
C HIS A 122 14.32 -12.98 2.25
N ASP A 123 13.71 -13.72 3.17
CA ASP A 123 14.39 -14.46 4.23
C ASP A 123 15.25 -15.62 3.71
N SER A 124 14.67 -16.68 3.15
CA SER A 124 15.38 -17.83 2.56
C SER A 124 15.32 -17.89 1.04
N ILE A 125 14.73 -16.89 0.39
CA ILE A 125 14.68 -16.76 -1.06
C ILE A 125 15.23 -15.39 -1.53
N THR A 126 15.55 -15.29 -2.79
CA THR A 126 15.99 -14.02 -3.39
C THR A 126 14.79 -13.13 -3.73
N LYS A 127 15.01 -11.81 -3.81
CA LYS A 127 14.03 -10.85 -4.31
C LYS A 127 13.49 -11.24 -5.70
N GLY A 128 14.36 -11.74 -6.58
CA GLY A 128 13.97 -12.20 -7.91
C GLY A 128 13.03 -13.41 -7.87
N GLN A 129 13.26 -14.36 -6.95
CA GLN A 129 12.37 -15.50 -6.77
C GLN A 129 10.99 -15.09 -6.24
N PHE A 130 10.95 -14.17 -5.26
CA PHE A 130 9.69 -13.61 -4.77
C PHE A 130 8.92 -12.93 -5.90
N LEU A 131 9.55 -11.99 -6.62
CA LEU A 131 8.93 -11.25 -7.73
C LEU A 131 8.46 -12.16 -8.88
N ASN A 132 9.10 -13.31 -9.08
CA ASN A 132 8.65 -14.30 -10.07
C ASN A 132 7.48 -15.17 -9.56
N GLY A 133 7.26 -15.20 -8.26
CA GLY A 133 6.19 -15.98 -7.62
C GLY A 133 4.88 -15.21 -7.39
N ILE A 134 4.87 -13.91 -7.65
CA ILE A 134 3.71 -13.02 -7.47
C ILE A 134 3.31 -12.33 -8.77
N SER A 135 2.11 -11.77 -8.79
CA SER A 135 1.60 -10.98 -9.92
C SER A 135 1.05 -9.63 -9.45
N ASN A 136 1.29 -8.58 -10.23
CA ASN A 136 0.69 -7.26 -10.06
C ASN A 136 -0.15 -6.91 -11.29
N SER A 137 -1.36 -6.48 -11.07
CA SER A 137 -2.29 -6.16 -12.16
C SER A 137 -1.77 -5.01 -13.04
N GLY A 138 -1.82 -5.18 -14.35
CA GLY A 138 -1.34 -4.18 -15.32
C GLY A 138 0.17 -4.25 -15.60
N PHE A 139 0.90 -5.21 -15.03
CA PHE A 139 2.33 -5.40 -15.27
C PHE A 139 2.61 -6.78 -15.86
N ASP A 140 3.45 -6.86 -16.88
CA ASP A 140 3.90 -8.14 -17.47
C ASP A 140 4.74 -8.98 -16.49
N ARG A 141 5.37 -8.31 -15.53
CA ARG A 141 6.13 -8.90 -14.43
C ARG A 141 6.04 -8.04 -13.19
N ALA A 142 6.10 -8.63 -12.00
CA ALA A 142 6.20 -7.88 -10.76
C ALA A 142 7.53 -7.08 -10.69
N LEU A 143 7.44 -5.86 -10.17
CA LEU A 143 8.56 -4.94 -9.97
C LEU A 143 8.72 -4.65 -8.48
N PRO A 144 9.95 -4.39 -7.99
CA PRO A 144 10.17 -4.13 -6.57
C PRO A 144 9.59 -2.79 -6.11
N TYR A 145 9.51 -1.82 -6.99
CA TYR A 145 8.85 -0.52 -6.80
C TYR A 145 8.25 -0.05 -8.12
N TYR A 146 7.11 0.58 -8.08
CA TYR A 146 6.33 0.97 -9.24
C TYR A 146 5.25 1.99 -8.88
N SER A 147 4.58 2.52 -9.89
CA SER A 147 3.38 3.33 -9.73
C SER A 147 2.29 2.88 -10.69
N PHE A 148 1.05 3.16 -10.33
CA PHE A 148 -0.13 2.93 -11.16
C PHE A 148 -1.18 4.01 -10.90
N ASP A 149 -2.10 4.17 -11.82
CA ASP A 149 -3.14 5.17 -11.75
C ASP A 149 -4.54 4.54 -11.71
N THR A 150 -5.42 5.17 -10.96
CA THR A 150 -6.87 5.16 -11.23
C THR A 150 -7.24 6.44 -11.98
N ALA A 151 -8.55 6.64 -12.29
CA ALA A 151 -8.97 7.86 -12.99
C ALA A 151 -8.47 9.14 -12.30
N SER A 152 -8.61 9.25 -10.97
CA SER A 152 -8.37 10.48 -10.21
C SER A 152 -7.16 10.45 -9.27
N PHE A 153 -6.56 9.29 -9.03
CA PHE A 153 -5.47 9.12 -8.07
C PHE A 153 -4.24 8.49 -8.71
N HIS A 154 -3.08 8.87 -8.17
CA HIS A 154 -1.81 8.24 -8.44
C HIS A 154 -1.38 7.41 -7.21
N PHE A 155 -0.90 6.19 -7.43
CA PHE A 155 -0.47 5.26 -6.39
C PHE A 155 0.98 4.91 -6.61
N VAL A 156 1.79 4.98 -5.54
CA VAL A 156 3.21 4.68 -5.57
C VAL A 156 3.52 3.57 -4.58
N VAL A 157 4.21 2.54 -5.03
CA VAL A 157 4.74 1.45 -4.21
C VAL A 157 6.25 1.60 -4.10
N LEU A 158 6.78 1.62 -2.87
CA LEU A 158 8.21 1.74 -2.58
C LEU A 158 8.76 0.45 -1.96
N ASP A 159 10.03 0.19 -2.20
CA ASP A 159 10.78 -0.95 -1.67
C ASP A 159 11.97 -0.46 -0.83
N ALA A 160 11.91 -0.64 0.48
CA ALA A 160 13.03 -0.34 1.37
C ALA A 160 13.89 -1.57 1.72
N ASN A 161 13.67 -2.72 1.06
CA ASN A 161 14.36 -3.97 1.36
C ASN A 161 15.76 -4.02 0.72
N TYR A 162 16.58 -3.09 1.14
CA TYR A 162 18.01 -2.98 0.82
C TYR A 162 18.79 -2.73 2.11
N ARG A 163 20.04 -3.15 2.09
CA ARG A 163 21.03 -2.79 3.09
C ARG A 163 21.56 -1.38 2.82
N PRO A 164 22.13 -0.67 3.83
CA PRO A 164 22.73 0.66 3.63
C PRO A 164 23.87 0.69 2.60
N ASP A 165 24.50 -0.45 2.31
CA ASP A 165 25.51 -0.60 1.24
C ASP A 165 24.89 -0.70 -0.18
N GLY A 166 23.55 -0.61 -0.28
CA GLY A 166 22.79 -0.65 -1.52
C GLY A 166 22.50 -2.04 -2.06
N LYS A 167 22.91 -3.11 -1.37
CA LYS A 167 22.59 -4.50 -1.75
C LYS A 167 21.14 -4.81 -1.39
N ALA A 168 20.42 -5.45 -2.31
CA ALA A 168 19.09 -5.95 -2.05
C ALA A 168 19.08 -7.04 -0.98
N TYR A 169 18.02 -7.12 -0.21
CA TYR A 169 17.75 -8.27 0.66
C TYR A 169 17.54 -9.53 -0.16
N GLY A 170 17.93 -10.68 0.40
CA GLY A 170 17.72 -11.99 -0.19
C GLY A 170 18.54 -13.06 0.49
N CYS A 171 17.99 -14.27 0.62
CA CYS A 171 18.67 -15.47 1.14
C CYS A 171 19.38 -15.24 2.48
N GLY A 172 18.67 -14.69 3.49
CA GLY A 172 19.19 -14.55 4.85
C GLY A 172 20.15 -13.38 5.09
N ASN A 173 20.33 -12.48 4.13
CA ASN A 173 21.18 -11.30 4.30
C ASN A 173 20.42 -10.07 4.80
N PHE A 174 19.13 -10.18 5.09
CA PHE A 174 18.33 -9.06 5.57
C PHE A 174 18.60 -8.76 7.05
N ASP A 175 18.53 -7.48 7.35
CA ASP A 175 18.51 -6.97 8.73
C ASP A 175 17.31 -6.04 8.84
N TRP A 176 16.24 -6.52 9.45
CA TRP A 176 14.98 -5.80 9.57
C TRP A 176 15.11 -4.45 10.30
N THR A 177 16.21 -4.26 11.06
CA THR A 177 16.50 -3.02 11.81
C THR A 177 17.28 -1.99 11.01
N SER A 178 17.67 -2.31 9.77
CA SER A 178 18.62 -1.51 8.97
C SER A 178 18.23 -1.44 7.48
N ALA A 179 16.93 -1.24 7.23
CA ALA A 179 16.39 -1.06 5.88
C ALA A 179 16.90 0.23 5.21
N PHE A 180 16.85 0.29 3.89
CA PHE A 180 17.35 1.44 3.11
C PHE A 180 16.60 1.57 1.77
N VAL A 181 16.28 2.80 1.38
CA VAL A 181 15.75 3.12 0.04
C VAL A 181 16.89 3.63 -0.85
N PRO A 182 17.29 2.88 -1.91
CA PRO A 182 18.44 3.27 -2.73
C PRO A 182 18.24 4.58 -3.49
N GLY A 183 19.30 5.36 -3.67
CA GLY A 183 19.26 6.64 -4.38
C GLY A 183 18.71 6.55 -5.82
N ARG A 184 18.85 5.39 -6.50
CA ARG A 184 18.21 5.17 -7.81
C ARG A 184 16.68 5.18 -7.72
N GLN A 185 16.12 4.63 -6.62
CA GLN A 185 14.67 4.64 -6.39
C GLN A 185 14.19 6.04 -5.99
N LEU A 186 14.96 6.79 -5.18
CA LEU A 186 14.63 8.18 -4.86
C LEU A 186 14.56 9.06 -6.12
N ARG A 187 15.53 8.95 -7.01
CA ARG A 187 15.49 9.69 -8.30
C ARG A 187 14.32 9.25 -9.20
N TRP A 188 13.96 7.98 -9.19
CA TRP A 188 12.77 7.51 -9.89
C TRP A 188 11.52 8.11 -9.27
N LEU A 189 11.39 8.10 -7.93
CA LEU A 189 10.27 8.67 -7.19
C LEU A 189 10.09 10.17 -7.46
N GLU A 190 11.19 10.95 -7.43
CA GLU A 190 11.18 12.37 -7.78
C GLU A 190 10.61 12.61 -9.18
N LYS A 191 11.08 11.82 -10.16
CA LYS A 191 10.62 11.92 -11.54
C LYS A 191 9.16 11.50 -11.70
N ASP A 192 8.76 10.44 -11.05
CA ASP A 192 7.41 9.89 -11.09
C ASP A 192 6.40 10.90 -10.51
N LEU A 193 6.67 11.42 -9.32
CA LEU A 193 5.86 12.46 -8.69
C LEU A 193 5.84 13.77 -9.50
N ALA A 194 6.93 14.14 -10.17
CA ALA A 194 6.95 15.29 -11.06
C ALA A 194 6.05 15.09 -12.30
N GLY A 195 5.87 13.84 -12.74
CA GLY A 195 5.10 13.47 -13.92
C GLY A 195 3.58 13.45 -13.73
N THR A 196 3.08 13.45 -12.49
CA THR A 196 1.65 13.44 -12.19
C THR A 196 1.14 14.76 -11.66
N VAL A 197 -0.14 15.06 -11.85
CA VAL A 197 -0.87 16.17 -11.19
C VAL A 197 -1.92 15.64 -10.21
N LYS A 198 -2.05 14.31 -10.10
CA LYS A 198 -3.05 13.66 -9.27
C LYS A 198 -2.64 13.63 -7.80
N PRO A 199 -3.60 13.70 -6.85
CA PRO A 199 -3.34 13.35 -5.46
C PRO A 199 -2.75 11.94 -5.38
N THR A 200 -1.69 11.81 -4.58
CA THR A 200 -0.87 10.59 -4.56
C THR A 200 -0.97 9.87 -3.22
N VAL A 201 -1.21 8.57 -3.29
CA VAL A 201 -1.15 7.64 -2.16
C VAL A 201 0.13 6.82 -2.26
N VAL A 202 0.88 6.70 -1.17
CA VAL A 202 2.13 5.95 -1.14
C VAL A 202 1.99 4.71 -0.27
N PHE A 203 2.52 3.58 -0.73
CA PHE A 203 2.62 2.33 0.00
C PHE A 203 4.08 1.93 0.17
N ILE A 204 4.45 1.55 1.37
CA ILE A 204 5.78 1.04 1.71
C ILE A 204 5.65 0.11 2.92
N HIS A 205 6.42 -0.96 3.01
CA HIS A 205 6.32 -1.85 4.16
C HIS A 205 6.89 -1.21 5.43
N GLN A 206 8.15 -0.75 5.40
CA GLN A 206 8.80 -0.16 6.56
C GLN A 206 8.28 1.26 6.85
N ARG A 207 8.24 1.63 8.13
CA ARG A 207 7.72 2.93 8.57
C ARG A 207 8.62 4.09 8.15
N LEU A 208 8.01 5.15 7.60
CA LEU A 208 8.70 6.41 7.31
C LEU A 208 8.54 7.45 8.44
N ASP A 209 7.50 7.35 9.27
CA ASP A 209 7.21 8.25 10.39
C ASP A 209 7.97 7.89 11.67
N ILE A 210 9.22 7.46 11.51
CA ILE A 210 10.10 7.06 12.61
C ILE A 210 10.76 8.24 13.31
N ASN A 211 11.07 8.04 14.59
CA ASN A 211 11.85 8.90 15.44
C ASN A 211 13.00 8.10 16.09
N GLN A 212 13.65 8.64 17.11
CA GLN A 212 14.77 7.97 17.79
C GLN A 212 14.35 6.68 18.55
N GLU A 213 13.10 6.61 19.03
CA GLU A 213 12.62 5.50 19.84
C GLU A 213 12.21 4.29 18.97
N ASN A 214 11.62 4.57 17.80
CA ASN A 214 11.11 3.54 16.91
C ASN A 214 11.90 3.40 15.59
N ARG A 215 13.13 3.94 15.53
CA ARG A 215 13.97 3.98 14.33
C ARG A 215 14.23 2.61 13.68
N ILE A 216 14.13 1.53 14.46
CA ILE A 216 14.37 0.16 13.96
C ILE A 216 13.28 -0.31 12.99
N TYR A 217 12.11 0.32 12.99
CA TYR A 217 11.00 -0.05 12.11
C TYR A 217 11.05 0.64 10.75
N GLY A 218 12.04 1.50 10.50
CA GLY A 218 12.11 2.24 9.25
C GLY A 218 13.47 2.22 8.57
N PRO A 219 13.53 2.66 7.31
CA PRO A 219 14.80 2.77 6.61
C PRO A 219 15.68 3.86 7.25
N VAL A 220 16.99 3.62 7.30
CA VAL A 220 17.96 4.54 7.89
C VAL A 220 17.95 5.92 7.22
N ASN A 221 17.50 5.99 5.98
CA ASN A 221 17.31 7.23 5.22
C ASN A 221 15.83 7.66 5.06
N ALA A 222 14.97 7.30 6.02
CA ALA A 222 13.54 7.69 6.00
C ALA A 222 13.34 9.21 5.80
N ALA A 223 14.20 10.05 6.38
CA ALA A 223 14.13 11.50 6.24
C ALA A 223 14.34 11.96 4.77
N GLU A 224 15.22 11.30 4.01
CA GLU A 224 15.44 11.59 2.59
C GLU A 224 14.20 11.19 1.77
N VAL A 225 13.58 10.03 2.06
CA VAL A 225 12.35 9.58 1.43
C VAL A 225 11.24 10.59 1.69
N ARG A 226 11.00 10.94 2.97
CA ARG A 226 9.98 11.93 3.35
C ARG A 226 10.17 13.25 2.63
N LYS A 227 11.43 13.73 2.54
CA LYS A 227 11.71 14.99 1.83
C LYS A 227 11.22 14.94 0.38
N VAL A 228 11.43 13.87 -0.36
CA VAL A 228 10.94 13.72 -1.74
C VAL A 228 9.41 13.76 -1.78
N LEU A 229 8.73 13.06 -0.83
CA LEU A 229 7.27 13.06 -0.74
C LEU A 229 6.73 14.48 -0.45
N GLU A 230 7.31 15.16 0.52
CA GLU A 230 6.95 16.52 0.96
C GLU A 230 7.17 17.56 -0.14
N ASP A 231 8.35 17.55 -0.78
CA ASP A 231 8.71 18.48 -1.85
C ASP A 231 7.77 18.36 -3.06
N SER A 232 7.18 17.19 -3.29
CA SER A 232 6.21 17.00 -4.37
C SER A 232 4.91 17.77 -4.19
N GLY A 233 4.50 18.02 -2.95
CA GLY A 233 3.23 18.65 -2.60
C GLY A 233 1.99 17.85 -2.99
N LYS A 234 2.12 16.58 -3.40
CA LYS A 234 1.02 15.76 -3.97
C LYS A 234 0.59 14.61 -3.07
N VAL A 235 1.44 14.19 -2.13
CA VAL A 235 1.19 13.03 -1.27
C VAL A 235 0.16 13.36 -0.20
N ILE A 236 -0.93 12.61 -0.19
CA ILE A 236 -2.05 12.81 0.73
C ILE A 236 -2.03 11.84 1.91
N ILE A 237 -1.36 10.68 1.77
CA ILE A 237 -1.18 9.68 2.83
C ILE A 237 -0.09 8.67 2.46
N VAL A 238 0.55 8.09 3.48
CA VAL A 238 1.44 6.93 3.37
C VAL A 238 0.87 5.77 4.19
N PHE A 239 0.64 4.62 3.56
CA PHE A 239 0.26 3.37 4.21
C PHE A 239 1.48 2.46 4.41
N GLN A 240 1.56 1.81 5.57
CA GLN A 240 2.71 1.05 6.04
C GLN A 240 2.30 -0.24 6.75
N GLY A 241 3.22 -1.21 6.85
CA GLY A 241 3.14 -2.42 7.66
C GLY A 241 4.28 -2.50 8.68
N HIS A 242 4.91 -3.68 8.80
CA HIS A 242 6.14 -3.96 9.54
C HIS A 242 6.03 -3.89 11.06
N GLU A 243 5.47 -2.85 11.63
CA GLU A 243 5.19 -2.77 13.06
C GLU A 243 3.81 -3.35 13.36
N HIS A 244 3.77 -4.64 13.71
CA HIS A 244 2.54 -5.42 13.88
C HIS A 244 1.51 -4.82 14.86
N ALA A 245 1.98 -3.99 15.80
CA ALA A 245 1.10 -3.29 16.74
C ALA A 245 0.25 -2.20 16.06
N GLY A 246 0.65 -1.78 14.86
CA GLY A 246 0.05 -0.66 14.16
C GLY A 246 0.41 0.68 14.78
N ALA A 247 0.36 1.73 13.99
CA ALA A 247 0.62 3.10 14.43
C ALA A 247 -0.09 4.10 13.52
N SER A 248 -0.23 5.33 13.98
CA SER A 248 -0.63 6.46 13.16
C SER A 248 0.16 7.70 13.57
N GLY A 249 0.47 8.55 12.60
CA GLY A 249 1.23 9.77 12.84
C GLY A 249 1.04 10.78 11.72
N ARG A 250 1.62 11.97 11.90
CA ARG A 250 1.63 13.03 10.87
C ARG A 250 2.96 13.77 10.93
N ILE A 251 3.62 13.90 9.79
CA ILE A 251 4.85 14.68 9.66
C ILE A 251 4.67 15.64 8.47
N ASN A 252 4.90 16.93 8.68
CA ASN A 252 4.82 17.98 7.66
C ASN A 252 3.53 17.87 6.81
N ASN A 253 2.40 17.75 7.49
CA ASN A 253 1.06 17.58 6.94
C ASN A 253 0.76 16.23 6.26
N ILE A 254 1.70 15.36 5.97
CA ILE A 254 1.45 14.03 5.43
C ILE A 254 1.05 13.10 6.59
N PRO A 255 -0.13 12.47 6.55
CA PRO A 255 -0.49 11.39 7.48
C PRO A 255 0.21 10.08 7.09
N TYR A 256 0.57 9.31 8.13
CA TYR A 256 1.14 7.96 8.03
C TYR A 256 0.25 7.01 8.82
N TYR A 257 -0.15 5.92 8.20
CA TYR A 257 -0.96 4.89 8.84
C TYR A 257 -0.28 3.53 8.68
N THR A 258 0.08 2.91 9.80
CA THR A 258 0.65 1.56 9.88
C THR A 258 -0.46 0.60 10.24
N LEU A 259 -0.80 -0.32 9.34
CA LEU A 259 -1.81 -1.33 9.58
C LEU A 259 -1.27 -2.40 10.52
N ARG A 260 -2.11 -2.95 11.39
CA ARG A 260 -1.74 -4.05 12.29
C ARG A 260 -1.52 -5.35 11.52
N GLY A 261 -0.51 -6.13 11.93
CA GLY A 261 -0.15 -7.38 11.28
C GLY A 261 -1.22 -8.48 11.43
N VAL A 262 -1.49 -9.19 10.35
CA VAL A 262 -2.42 -10.34 10.28
C VAL A 262 -1.93 -11.51 11.11
N ILE A 263 -0.61 -11.73 11.17
CA ILE A 263 0.03 -12.87 11.82
C ILE A 263 -0.28 -13.00 13.32
N GLU A 264 -0.60 -11.90 13.98
CA GLU A 264 -0.72 -11.81 15.44
C GLU A 264 -2.04 -12.39 15.96
N GLY A 265 -1.95 -13.30 16.91
CA GLY A 265 -3.09 -13.92 17.58
C GLY A 265 -3.75 -15.03 16.78
N SER A 266 -4.47 -15.92 17.49
CA SER A 266 -5.21 -17.05 16.95
C SER A 266 -6.67 -16.72 16.74
N GLY A 267 -7.29 -17.41 15.78
CA GLY A 267 -8.72 -17.31 15.48
C GLY A 267 -9.09 -16.10 14.61
N PRO A 268 -10.31 -16.08 14.07
CA PRO A 268 -10.78 -15.05 13.16
C PRO A 268 -10.84 -13.65 13.80
N GLU A 269 -11.17 -13.54 15.09
CA GLU A 269 -11.18 -12.25 15.81
C GLU A 269 -9.80 -11.60 15.92
N SER A 270 -8.74 -12.37 15.73
CA SER A 270 -7.38 -11.85 15.68
C SER A 270 -6.97 -11.34 14.31
N ASN A 271 -7.83 -11.41 13.31
CA ASN A 271 -7.55 -10.91 11.98
C ASN A 271 -7.33 -9.38 11.97
N SER A 272 -6.74 -8.86 10.90
CA SER A 272 -6.48 -7.42 10.76
C SER A 272 -6.39 -7.04 9.29
N TYR A 273 -7.35 -6.30 8.80
CA TYR A 273 -7.36 -5.73 7.44
C TYR A 273 -8.27 -4.50 7.40
N ALA A 274 -8.21 -3.72 6.35
CA ALA A 274 -9.00 -2.50 6.26
C ALA A 274 -9.48 -2.24 4.83
N THR A 275 -10.59 -1.49 4.73
CA THR A 275 -10.94 -0.76 3.51
C THR A 275 -10.61 0.72 3.69
N VAL A 276 -10.15 1.34 2.61
CA VAL A 276 -9.88 2.77 2.54
C VAL A 276 -10.74 3.37 1.45
N SER A 277 -11.50 4.40 1.77
CA SER A 277 -12.19 5.20 0.77
C SER A 277 -11.67 6.64 0.79
N ILE A 278 -11.42 7.18 -0.38
CA ILE A 278 -10.98 8.58 -0.57
C ILE A 278 -12.00 9.25 -1.46
N ASP A 279 -12.65 10.27 -0.91
CA ASP A 279 -13.70 10.98 -1.60
C ASP A 279 -13.16 12.13 -2.49
N ARG A 280 -14.08 12.82 -3.16
CA ARG A 280 -13.82 13.94 -4.06
C ARG A 280 -13.17 15.16 -3.37
N ASP A 281 -13.40 15.29 -2.07
CA ASP A 281 -12.84 16.36 -1.25
C ASP A 281 -11.53 15.94 -0.56
N LEU A 282 -11.00 14.75 -0.93
CA LEU A 282 -9.80 14.11 -0.37
C LEU A 282 -9.93 13.75 1.12
N ASN A 283 -11.14 13.57 1.64
CA ASN A 283 -11.31 12.94 2.93
C ASN A 283 -10.97 11.46 2.82
N ILE A 284 -10.16 10.97 3.74
CA ILE A 284 -9.72 9.57 3.79
C ILE A 284 -10.44 8.89 4.95
N ASN A 285 -11.26 7.90 4.64
CA ASN A 285 -11.92 7.07 5.64
C ASN A 285 -11.32 5.67 5.62
N ILE A 286 -10.69 5.28 6.72
CA ILE A 286 -10.11 3.96 6.95
C ILE A 286 -11.08 3.18 7.82
N LYS A 287 -11.69 2.14 7.29
CA LYS A 287 -12.53 1.21 8.06
C LYS A 287 -11.73 -0.04 8.36
N GLY A 288 -11.27 -0.15 9.59
CA GLY A 288 -10.59 -1.33 10.11
C GLY A 288 -11.58 -2.46 10.46
N TYR A 289 -11.15 -3.69 10.24
CA TYR A 289 -11.86 -4.90 10.62
C TYR A 289 -11.05 -5.65 11.69
N HIS A 290 -11.76 -6.26 12.65
CA HIS A 290 -11.20 -6.98 13.80
C HIS A 290 -10.20 -6.10 14.57
N ARG A 291 -8.90 -6.43 14.53
CA ARG A 291 -7.86 -5.70 15.25
C ARG A 291 -7.38 -4.43 14.55
N ALA A 292 -7.70 -4.25 13.27
CA ALA A 292 -7.32 -3.04 12.54
C ALA A 292 -8.06 -1.82 13.11
N VAL A 293 -7.36 -0.70 13.22
CA VAL A 293 -7.91 0.54 13.77
C VAL A 293 -8.60 1.34 12.65
N SER A 294 -9.83 1.78 12.91
CA SER A 294 -10.49 2.72 12.00
C SER A 294 -10.00 4.14 12.25
N ASP A 295 -9.90 4.93 11.20
CA ASP A 295 -9.49 6.34 11.28
C ASP A 295 -10.21 7.18 10.22
N TYR A 296 -10.34 8.47 10.49
CA TYR A 296 -10.89 9.45 9.56
C TYR A 296 -9.94 10.64 9.48
N LEU A 297 -9.41 10.87 8.30
CA LEU A 297 -8.42 11.91 8.05
C LEU A 297 -9.03 12.96 7.09
N PRO A 298 -9.27 14.20 7.58
CA PRO A 298 -9.69 15.28 6.70
C PRO A 298 -8.59 15.62 5.70
N PRO A 299 -8.96 16.31 4.58
CA PRO A 299 -8.00 16.63 3.54
C PRO A 299 -6.81 17.41 4.09
N VAL A 300 -5.65 17.07 3.58
CA VAL A 300 -4.41 17.82 3.84
C VAL A 300 -4.51 19.12 3.05
N SER A 301 -4.28 20.27 3.73
CA SER A 301 -4.12 21.54 3.01
C SER A 301 -2.87 21.46 2.16
N VAL A 302 -3.04 21.21 0.86
CA VAL A 302 -1.95 21.31 -0.10
C VAL A 302 -1.67 22.82 -0.25
N PRO A 303 -0.43 23.28 0.02
CA PRO A 303 -0.10 24.68 -0.29
C PRO A 303 -0.29 24.91 -1.78
N GLY A 304 -1.14 25.90 -2.14
CA GLY A 304 -1.40 26.30 -3.51
C GLY A 304 -0.17 26.94 -4.18
#